data_aa99c5009c67ce9f0756740e933a3e95
#
_entry.id   aa99c5009c67ce9f0756740e933a3e95
#
_cell.length_a   1.000
_cell.length_b   1.000
_cell.length_c   1.000
_cell.angle_alpha   90.00
_cell.angle_beta   90.00
_cell.angle_gamma   90.00
#
_symmetry.space_group_name_H-M   'P 1'
#
loop_
_entity.id
_entity.type
_entity.pdbx_description
1 polymer ?
#
loop_
_entity_poly.entity_id
_entity_poly.type
_entity_poly.pdbx_seq_one_letter_code
_entity_poly.pdbx_strand_id
1 'polypeptide(L)'
;HMNPNVHNPVTDVLGGCRNVVLLEPQDYPSFIYLMRRSHLILTDSGGVQEEAPSLGKPVVVMRDTTERPEAVAAGTVVLAGAMYENIIHYVSKLLDDTKYFEQMSKASNPYGDGKSCDRIVSLLQTL
;
A
#
# COMPACT_ATOMS: atom_id res chain seq x y z
N HIS A 1 -4.86 -7.62 -11.66
CA HIS A 1 -4.29 -8.95 -11.45
C HIS A 1 -4.74 -9.88 -12.58
N MET A 2 -3.80 -10.55 -13.26
CA MET A 2 -4.09 -11.33 -14.48
C MET A 2 -4.72 -12.70 -14.22
N ASN A 3 -4.78 -13.14 -12.98
CA ASN A 3 -5.47 -14.40 -12.66
C ASN A 3 -6.98 -14.26 -12.97
N PRO A 4 -7.55 -15.12 -13.84
CA PRO A 4 -8.98 -15.04 -14.21
C PRO A 4 -9.93 -15.10 -13.02
N ASN A 5 -9.56 -15.82 -11.96
CA ASN A 5 -10.36 -15.91 -10.73
C ASN A 5 -10.48 -14.56 -9.97
N VAL A 6 -9.62 -13.60 -10.28
CA VAL A 6 -9.66 -12.23 -9.74
C VAL A 6 -10.18 -11.27 -10.79
N HIS A 7 -9.61 -11.33 -12.00
CA HIS A 7 -9.93 -10.40 -13.08
C HIS A 7 -11.42 -10.42 -13.47
N ASN A 8 -12.00 -11.60 -13.66
CA ASN A 8 -13.38 -11.72 -14.12
C ASN A 8 -14.38 -11.16 -13.09
N PRO A 9 -14.37 -11.58 -11.80
CA PRO A 9 -15.27 -11.00 -10.80
C PRO A 9 -15.11 -9.49 -10.62
N VAL A 10 -13.87 -8.98 -10.67
CA VAL A 10 -13.60 -7.54 -10.56
C VAL A 10 -14.20 -6.80 -11.75
N THR A 11 -14.04 -7.32 -12.96
CA THR A 11 -14.60 -6.72 -14.18
C THR A 11 -16.13 -6.75 -14.16
N ASP A 12 -16.72 -7.86 -13.73
CA ASP A 12 -18.18 -8.02 -13.65
C ASP A 12 -18.81 -7.03 -12.65
N VAL A 13 -18.15 -6.81 -11.51
CA VAL A 13 -18.69 -5.95 -10.44
C VAL A 13 -18.36 -4.47 -10.69
N LEU A 14 -17.16 -4.15 -11.14
CA LEU A 14 -16.65 -2.77 -11.19
C LEU A 14 -16.59 -2.17 -12.59
N GLY A 15 -16.64 -2.98 -13.64
CA GLY A 15 -16.47 -2.51 -15.02
C GLY A 15 -17.51 -1.49 -15.51
N GLY A 16 -18.71 -1.46 -14.88
CA GLY A 16 -19.76 -0.48 -15.15
C GLY A 16 -19.77 0.75 -14.23
N CYS A 17 -18.88 0.82 -13.26
CA CYS A 17 -18.88 1.90 -12.27
C CYS A 17 -18.21 3.15 -12.83
N ARG A 18 -18.93 4.29 -12.88
CA ARG A 18 -18.47 5.55 -13.51
C ARG A 18 -17.20 6.15 -12.86
N ASN A 19 -16.95 5.86 -11.61
CA ASN A 19 -15.83 6.38 -10.82
C ASN A 19 -14.72 5.35 -10.58
N VAL A 20 -14.78 4.22 -11.29
CA VAL A 20 -13.76 3.17 -11.24
C VAL A 20 -13.10 3.06 -12.61
N VAL A 21 -11.77 3.02 -12.61
CA VAL A 21 -10.96 2.78 -13.80
C VAL A 21 -10.20 1.48 -13.60
N LEU A 22 -10.54 0.48 -14.41
CA LEU A 22 -9.81 -0.79 -14.45
C LEU A 22 -8.63 -0.63 -15.40
N LEU A 23 -7.44 -0.92 -14.92
CA LEU A 23 -6.20 -0.83 -15.70
C LEU A 23 -5.58 -2.20 -15.87
N GLU A 24 -5.01 -2.45 -17.04
CA GLU A 24 -4.10 -3.56 -17.24
C GLU A 24 -2.85 -3.40 -16.33
N PRO A 25 -2.13 -4.50 -16.04
CA PRO A 25 -0.88 -4.41 -15.30
C PRO A 25 0.06 -3.37 -15.90
N GLN A 26 0.52 -2.47 -15.07
CA GLN A 26 1.37 -1.35 -15.47
C GLN A 26 2.86 -1.72 -15.28
N ASP A 27 3.75 -1.07 -16.02
CA ASP A 27 5.17 -1.11 -15.75
C ASP A 27 5.48 -0.44 -14.39
N TYR A 28 6.65 -0.72 -13.84
CA TYR A 28 7.02 -0.26 -12.50
C TYR A 28 7.00 1.27 -12.35
N PRO A 29 7.57 2.09 -13.27
CA PRO A 29 7.50 3.55 -13.18
C PRO A 29 6.07 4.09 -13.18
N SER A 30 5.20 3.56 -14.05
CA SER A 30 3.79 3.94 -14.12
C SER A 30 3.05 3.57 -12.83
N PHE A 31 3.33 2.38 -12.28
CA PHE A 31 2.72 1.93 -11.04
C PHE A 31 3.14 2.81 -9.84
N ILE A 32 4.42 3.15 -9.71
CA ILE A 32 4.91 4.09 -8.70
C ILE A 32 4.26 5.48 -8.86
N TYR A 33 4.10 5.96 -10.10
CA TYR A 33 3.41 7.21 -10.36
C TYR A 33 1.96 7.19 -9.85
N LEU A 34 1.22 6.12 -10.13
CA LEU A 34 -0.16 5.95 -9.66
C LEU A 34 -0.22 5.90 -8.13
N MET A 35 0.65 5.11 -7.48
CA MET A 35 0.74 5.07 -6.02
C MET A 35 1.02 6.45 -5.43
N ARG A 36 1.97 7.19 -6.00
CA ARG A 36 2.30 8.55 -5.56
C ARG A 36 1.13 9.52 -5.67
N ARG A 37 0.26 9.35 -6.67
CA ARG A 37 -0.93 10.18 -6.90
C ARG A 37 -2.15 9.74 -6.12
N SER A 38 -2.16 8.54 -5.58
CA SER A 38 -3.27 8.06 -4.76
C SER A 38 -3.37 8.80 -3.44
N HIS A 39 -4.55 8.82 -2.84
CA HIS A 39 -4.77 9.29 -1.47
C HIS A 39 -4.37 8.20 -0.48
N LEU A 40 -4.92 7.01 -0.63
CA LEU A 40 -4.62 5.81 0.14
C LEU A 40 -4.48 4.61 -0.82
N ILE A 41 -4.01 3.49 -0.32
CA ILE A 41 -3.85 2.26 -1.09
C ILE A 41 -4.57 1.12 -0.37
N LEU A 42 -5.42 0.40 -1.11
CA LEU A 42 -6.05 -0.84 -0.67
C LEU A 42 -5.43 -2.00 -1.45
N THR A 43 -4.85 -2.98 -0.77
CA THR A 43 -4.06 -4.04 -1.42
C THR A 43 -4.03 -5.34 -0.62
N ASP A 44 -3.73 -6.43 -1.28
CA ASP A 44 -3.34 -7.71 -0.68
C ASP A 44 -1.85 -8.07 -0.94
N SER A 45 -1.12 -7.18 -1.63
CA SER A 45 0.28 -7.38 -2.03
C SER A 45 1.27 -7.09 -0.90
N GLY A 46 2.24 -8.01 -0.69
CA GLY A 46 3.35 -7.82 0.24
C GLY A 46 4.29 -6.69 -0.19
N GLY A 47 4.66 -6.61 -1.48
CA GLY A 47 5.59 -5.59 -1.99
C GLY A 47 5.04 -4.17 -1.84
N VAL A 48 3.75 -3.97 -2.08
CA VAL A 48 3.12 -2.65 -1.92
C VAL A 48 3.18 -2.16 -0.47
N GLN A 49 3.15 -3.07 0.52
CA GLN A 49 3.29 -2.74 1.94
C GLN A 49 4.68 -2.15 2.28
N GLU A 50 5.71 -2.49 1.50
CA GLU A 50 7.07 -1.95 1.65
C GLU A 50 7.25 -0.62 0.91
N GLU A 51 6.67 -0.49 -0.27
CA GLU A 51 6.90 0.64 -1.18
C GLU A 51 6.01 1.85 -0.88
N ALA A 52 4.73 1.63 -0.61
CA ALA A 52 3.77 2.71 -0.40
C ALA A 52 4.07 3.61 0.81
N PRO A 53 4.56 3.09 1.96
CA PRO A 53 5.00 3.93 3.08
C PRO A 53 6.12 4.91 2.72
N SER A 54 7.04 4.52 1.81
CA SER A 54 8.11 5.42 1.32
C SER A 54 7.56 6.62 0.55
N LEU A 55 6.33 6.53 0.04
CA LEU A 55 5.62 7.59 -0.66
C LEU A 55 4.67 8.37 0.27
N GLY A 56 4.67 8.08 1.57
CA GLY A 56 3.76 8.68 2.54
C GLY A 56 2.30 8.29 2.32
N LYS A 57 2.05 7.07 1.82
CA LYS A 57 0.69 6.59 1.52
C LYS A 57 0.21 5.61 2.58
N PRO A 58 -0.91 5.91 3.28
CA PRO A 58 -1.56 4.93 4.14
C PRO A 58 -1.99 3.70 3.35
N VAL A 59 -1.75 2.52 3.92
CA VAL A 59 -2.07 1.24 3.29
C VAL A 59 -3.07 0.46 4.12
N VAL A 60 -4.16 0.04 3.49
CA VAL A 60 -5.13 -0.91 4.05
C VAL A 60 -4.90 -2.25 3.38
N VAL A 61 -4.56 -3.27 4.17
CA VAL A 61 -4.22 -4.60 3.68
C VAL A 61 -5.38 -5.56 3.89
N MET A 62 -5.85 -6.17 2.81
CA MET A 62 -6.95 -7.14 2.78
C MET A 62 -6.47 -8.55 3.13
N ARG A 63 -5.70 -8.68 4.21
CA ARG A 63 -5.20 -9.96 4.74
C ARG A 63 -5.34 -9.97 6.26
N ASP A 64 -5.54 -11.15 6.84
CA ASP A 64 -5.60 -11.34 8.29
C ASP A 64 -4.21 -11.32 8.93
N THR A 65 -3.20 -11.70 8.15
CA THR A 65 -1.79 -11.72 8.57
C THR A 65 -0.90 -11.09 7.51
N THR A 66 0.28 -10.64 7.92
CA THR A 66 1.29 -10.12 7.01
C THR A 66 2.68 -10.66 7.38
N GLU A 67 3.51 -10.83 6.36
CA GLU A 67 4.94 -11.08 6.50
C GLU A 67 5.73 -9.78 6.78
N ARG A 68 5.04 -8.68 7.01
CA ARG A 68 5.59 -7.33 7.21
C ARG A 68 5.06 -6.69 8.50
N PRO A 69 5.28 -7.34 9.67
CA PRO A 69 4.77 -6.85 10.96
C PRO A 69 5.35 -5.48 11.34
N GLU A 70 6.52 -5.13 10.83
CA GLU A 70 7.19 -3.85 11.08
C GLU A 70 6.37 -2.66 10.56
N ALA A 71 5.71 -2.79 9.40
CA ALA A 71 4.86 -1.74 8.83
C ALA A 71 3.61 -1.49 9.67
N VAL A 72 3.05 -2.57 10.22
CA VAL A 72 1.89 -2.48 11.14
C VAL A 72 2.33 -1.82 12.46
N ALA A 73 3.46 -2.25 13.03
CA ALA A 73 4.00 -1.68 14.27
C ALA A 73 4.39 -0.20 14.11
N ALA A 74 4.92 0.17 12.94
CA ALA A 74 5.22 1.57 12.61
C ALA A 74 3.97 2.43 12.36
N GLY A 75 2.80 1.81 12.16
CA GLY A 75 1.55 2.51 11.90
C GLY A 75 1.40 3.04 10.47
N THR A 76 2.19 2.54 9.51
CA THR A 76 2.07 2.90 8.09
C THR A 76 1.06 2.02 7.35
N VAL A 77 0.75 0.85 7.91
CA VAL A 77 -0.12 -0.17 7.37
C VAL A 77 -1.14 -0.60 8.42
N VAL A 78 -2.37 -0.87 7.99
CA VAL A 78 -3.41 -1.50 8.82
C VAL A 78 -3.92 -2.78 8.14
N LEU A 79 -4.08 -3.85 8.93
CA LEU A 79 -4.67 -5.10 8.46
C LEU A 79 -6.19 -5.04 8.65
N ALA A 80 -6.92 -5.09 7.54
CA ALA A 80 -8.39 -5.11 7.54
C ALA A 80 -8.94 -6.54 7.45
N GLY A 81 -8.10 -7.51 7.04
CA GLY A 81 -8.60 -8.82 6.66
C GLY A 81 -9.40 -8.77 5.36
N ALA A 82 -10.09 -9.86 5.05
CA ALA A 82 -10.96 -9.97 3.87
C ALA A 82 -12.44 -9.64 4.18
N MET A 83 -12.76 -9.21 5.40
CA MET A 83 -14.14 -8.91 5.82
C MET A 83 -14.56 -7.53 5.31
N TYR A 84 -15.70 -7.49 4.63
CA TYR A 84 -16.26 -6.27 4.04
C TYR A 84 -16.36 -5.11 5.04
N GLU A 85 -16.89 -5.38 6.24
CA GLU A 85 -17.12 -4.37 7.28
C GLU A 85 -15.81 -3.71 7.73
N ASN A 86 -14.75 -4.50 7.88
CA ASN A 86 -13.43 -4.01 8.28
C ASN A 86 -12.79 -3.15 7.18
N ILE A 87 -12.88 -3.61 5.92
CA ILE A 87 -12.34 -2.86 4.78
C ILE A 87 -13.04 -1.50 4.70
N ILE A 88 -14.37 -1.46 4.74
CA ILE A 88 -15.15 -0.22 4.72
C ILE A 88 -14.80 0.65 5.92
N HIS A 89 -14.70 0.08 7.12
CA HIS A 89 -14.35 0.83 8.33
C HIS A 89 -13.01 1.57 8.18
N TYR A 90 -11.94 0.87 7.82
CA TYR A 90 -10.60 1.49 7.73
C TYR A 90 -10.49 2.45 6.55
N VAL A 91 -11.08 2.13 5.40
CA VAL A 91 -11.08 3.03 4.23
C VAL A 91 -11.87 4.31 4.55
N SER A 92 -13.09 4.21 5.10
CA SER A 92 -13.88 5.38 5.48
C SER A 92 -13.16 6.22 6.54
N LYS A 93 -12.56 5.58 7.55
CA LYS A 93 -11.79 6.28 8.57
C LYS A 93 -10.63 7.09 7.98
N LEU A 94 -9.92 6.55 6.98
CA LEU A 94 -8.84 7.27 6.28
C LEU A 94 -9.35 8.42 5.41
N LEU A 95 -10.58 8.33 4.90
CA LEU A 95 -11.19 9.38 4.10
C LEU A 95 -11.78 10.51 4.96
N ASP A 96 -12.34 10.18 6.13
CA ASP A 96 -13.15 11.09 6.94
C ASP A 96 -12.37 11.69 8.13
N ASP A 97 -11.34 10.97 8.64
CA ASP A 97 -10.51 11.40 9.78
C ASP A 97 -9.13 11.87 9.31
N THR A 98 -8.99 13.17 9.10
CA THR A 98 -7.73 13.81 8.69
C THR A 98 -6.58 13.53 9.66
N LYS A 99 -6.85 13.45 10.98
CA LYS A 99 -5.80 13.18 11.97
C LYS A 99 -5.28 11.76 11.84
N TYR A 100 -6.17 10.80 11.67
CA TYR A 100 -5.80 9.41 11.45
C TYR A 100 -5.01 9.23 10.14
N PHE A 101 -5.48 9.87 9.06
CA PHE A 101 -4.75 9.90 7.78
C PHE A 101 -3.34 10.48 7.95
N GLU A 102 -3.21 11.64 8.59
CA GLU A 102 -1.91 12.29 8.81
C GLU A 102 -0.98 11.45 9.69
N GLN A 103 -1.51 10.79 10.71
CA GLN A 103 -0.74 9.90 11.55
C GLN A 103 -0.12 8.76 10.73
N MET A 104 -0.89 8.10 9.87
CA MET A 104 -0.41 7.01 9.04
C MET A 104 0.55 7.50 7.93
N SER A 105 0.21 8.59 7.25
CA SER A 105 0.99 9.12 6.14
C SER A 105 2.35 9.71 6.56
N LYS A 106 2.47 10.18 7.80
CA LYS A 106 3.70 10.75 8.38
C LYS A 106 4.47 9.76 9.25
N ALA A 107 3.96 8.53 9.45
CA ALA A 107 4.65 7.50 10.20
C ALA A 107 5.99 7.13 9.54
N SER A 108 6.97 6.81 10.37
CA SER A 108 8.31 6.46 9.88
C SER A 108 8.27 5.16 9.09
N ASN A 109 8.84 5.17 7.89
CA ASN A 109 8.96 3.95 7.10
C ASN A 109 9.98 3.00 7.75
N PRO A 110 9.56 1.79 8.18
CA PRO A 110 10.46 0.85 8.86
C PRO A 110 11.47 0.18 7.91
N TYR A 111 11.26 0.26 6.59
CA TYR A 111 12.11 -0.41 5.59
C TYR A 111 13.31 0.42 5.13
N GLY A 112 13.49 1.62 5.69
CA GLY A 112 14.67 2.43 5.47
C GLY A 112 14.40 3.74 4.72
N ASP A 113 15.49 4.44 4.49
CA ASP A 113 15.53 5.79 3.89
C ASP A 113 16.16 5.83 2.49
N GLY A 114 16.40 4.66 1.87
CA GLY A 114 17.01 4.53 0.55
C GLY A 114 18.54 4.70 0.52
N LYS A 115 19.22 4.87 1.67
CA LYS A 115 20.67 5.13 1.76
C LYS A 115 21.49 3.89 2.15
N SER A 116 20.95 2.71 2.02
CA SER A 116 21.65 1.46 2.41
C SER A 116 22.91 1.23 1.57
N CYS A 117 22.87 1.51 0.27
CA CYS A 117 24.04 1.37 -0.60
C CYS A 117 25.19 2.27 -0.15
N ASP A 118 24.92 3.54 0.16
CA ASP A 118 25.94 4.48 0.61
C ASP A 118 26.60 4.03 1.92
N ARG A 119 25.79 3.51 2.84
CA ARG A 119 26.27 2.96 4.13
C ARG A 119 27.14 1.73 3.93
N ILE A 120 26.73 0.80 3.05
CA ILE A 120 27.49 -0.41 2.73
C ILE A 120 28.83 -0.04 2.09
N VAL A 121 28.82 0.84 1.08
CA VAL A 121 30.04 1.29 0.41
C VAL A 121 30.99 1.97 1.41
N SER A 122 30.46 2.87 2.25
CA SER A 122 31.28 3.54 3.27
C SER A 122 31.92 2.55 4.23
N LEU A 123 31.19 1.52 4.67
CA LEU A 123 31.71 0.48 5.55
C LEU A 123 32.82 -0.34 4.85
N LEU A 124 32.60 -0.75 3.60
CA LEU A 124 33.59 -1.54 2.84
C LEU A 124 34.88 -0.76 2.57
N GLN A 125 34.82 0.58 2.46
CA GLN A 125 36.00 1.44 2.29
C GLN A 125 36.84 1.61 3.57
N THR A 126 36.31 1.21 4.73
CA THR A 126 37.00 1.29 6.02
C THR A 126 37.63 -0.04 6.45
N LEU A 127 37.41 -1.12 5.68
CA LEU A 127 38.02 -2.44 5.87
C LEU A 127 39.33 -2.57 5.10
#